data_90879632a1e7612ae0dffa5dc561e5a6
#
_entry.id   90879632a1e7612ae0dffa5dc561e5a6
#
_cell.length_a   1.000
_cell.length_b   1.000
_cell.length_c   1.000
_cell.angle_alpha   90.00
_cell.angle_beta   90.00
_cell.angle_gamma   90.00
#
_symmetry.space_group_name_H-M   'P 1'
#
loop_
_entity.id
_entity.type
_entity.pdbx_description
1 polymer ?
#
loop_
_entity_poly.entity_id
_entity_poly.type
_entity_poly.pdbx_seq_one_letter_code
_entity_poly.pdbx_strand_id
1 'polypeptide(L)'
;MRVELIRHGETLWQGTGRYQGQTDVPLSEQGRQALSPASFSPEKVYITALQRTRQTAERLFPQARLVVVEDLGEMNFGRFEGRSAAEMEEDPSYRAWLEGMCRGQCPGGESLPAFSRRLCRAFARLLDWAVASDEEQLVLVVHGGTQMAVMEAFAIPSRPYFSWGLPCGQGYVLEAEGWLEHRQLRLLGKRDYTKGG
;
A
#
# COMPACT_ATOMS: atom_id res chain seq x y z
N MET A 1 8.55 -10.48 15.57
CA MET A 1 7.28 -9.77 15.36
C MET A 1 6.78 -10.03 13.95
N ARG A 2 5.47 -10.26 13.77
CA ARG A 2 4.82 -10.47 12.47
C ARG A 2 4.32 -9.15 11.88
N VAL A 3 4.51 -8.95 10.57
CA VAL A 3 3.99 -7.79 9.84
C VAL A 3 3.08 -8.26 8.71
N GLU A 4 1.85 -7.73 8.66
CA GLU A 4 0.89 -7.96 7.58
C GLU A 4 0.73 -6.64 6.79
N LEU A 5 1.14 -6.63 5.54
CA LEU A 5 1.10 -5.46 4.67
C LEU A 5 0.06 -5.68 3.56
N ILE A 6 -1.15 -5.17 3.75
CA ILE A 6 -2.34 -5.49 2.96
C ILE A 6 -2.65 -4.34 2.00
N ARG A 7 -2.88 -4.64 0.72
CA ARG A 7 -3.42 -3.70 -0.25
C ARG A 7 -4.94 -3.59 -0.07
N HIS A 8 -5.47 -2.36 -0.07
CA HIS A 8 -6.92 -2.12 -0.01
C HIS A 8 -7.70 -2.90 -1.09
N GLY A 9 -8.99 -3.11 -0.87
CA GLY A 9 -9.93 -3.73 -1.81
C GLY A 9 -10.13 -2.92 -3.10
N GLU A 10 -10.89 -3.46 -4.04
CA GLU A 10 -11.18 -2.78 -5.30
C GLU A 10 -12.02 -1.52 -5.09
N THR A 11 -11.66 -0.45 -5.81
CA THR A 11 -12.33 0.85 -5.77
C THR A 11 -13.22 1.07 -7.00
N LEU A 12 -14.00 2.14 -7.00
CA LEU A 12 -14.82 2.55 -8.15
C LEU A 12 -13.99 2.82 -9.42
N TRP A 13 -12.70 3.11 -9.27
CA TRP A 13 -11.79 3.32 -10.41
C TRP A 13 -11.01 2.07 -10.83
N GLN A 14 -11.15 0.97 -10.10
CA GLN A 14 -10.52 -0.28 -10.48
C GLN A 14 -11.07 -0.76 -11.82
N GLY A 15 -10.19 -1.19 -12.72
CA GLY A 15 -10.57 -1.59 -14.08
C GLY A 15 -10.78 -0.44 -15.07
N THR A 16 -10.81 0.83 -14.62
CA THR A 16 -10.93 1.99 -15.52
C THR A 16 -9.59 2.49 -16.05
N GLY A 17 -8.47 1.94 -15.56
CA GLY A 17 -7.12 2.35 -15.91
C GLY A 17 -6.72 3.74 -15.42
N ARG A 18 -7.50 4.35 -14.50
CA ARG A 18 -7.24 5.68 -13.96
C ARG A 18 -6.17 5.65 -12.87
N TYR A 19 -5.26 6.61 -12.90
CA TYR A 19 -4.30 6.81 -11.82
C TYR A 19 -5.00 7.23 -10.54
N GLN A 20 -4.78 6.49 -9.46
CA GLN A 20 -5.43 6.70 -8.18
C GLN A 20 -4.37 6.85 -7.09
N GLY A 21 -4.06 8.09 -6.74
CA GLY A 21 -3.12 8.43 -5.69
C GLY A 21 -3.81 8.99 -4.45
N GLN A 22 -3.77 10.31 -4.29
CA GLN A 22 -4.34 11.03 -3.14
C GLN A 22 -5.85 11.25 -3.26
N THR A 23 -6.43 11.09 -4.44
CA THR A 23 -7.89 11.21 -4.61
C THR A 23 -8.59 10.14 -3.77
N ASP A 24 -9.55 10.59 -2.96
CA ASP A 24 -10.23 9.74 -1.98
C ASP A 24 -11.42 8.99 -2.59
N VAL A 25 -11.11 7.97 -3.40
CA VAL A 25 -12.10 7.10 -4.05
C VAL A 25 -12.46 5.94 -3.13
N PRO A 26 -13.77 5.68 -2.89
CA PRO A 26 -14.21 4.57 -2.05
C PRO A 26 -14.04 3.20 -2.73
N LEU A 27 -14.17 2.14 -1.94
CA LEU A 27 -14.34 0.79 -2.50
C LEU A 27 -15.61 0.76 -3.38
N SER A 28 -15.54 -0.02 -4.45
CA SER A 28 -16.75 -0.41 -5.18
C SER A 28 -17.57 -1.37 -4.32
N GLU A 29 -18.86 -1.49 -4.62
CA GLU A 29 -19.72 -2.46 -3.95
C GLU A 29 -19.19 -3.90 -4.15
N GLN A 30 -18.76 -4.22 -5.36
CA GLN A 30 -18.13 -5.50 -5.68
C GLN A 30 -16.81 -5.69 -4.88
N GLY A 31 -15.96 -4.67 -4.81
CA GLY A 31 -14.72 -4.72 -4.05
C GLY A 31 -14.97 -4.91 -2.55
N ARG A 32 -16.02 -4.30 -2.00
CA ARG A 32 -16.44 -4.50 -0.61
C ARG A 32 -16.94 -5.91 -0.35
N GLN A 33 -17.78 -6.44 -1.24
CA GLN A 33 -18.35 -7.79 -1.11
C GLN A 33 -17.33 -8.90 -1.32
N ALA A 34 -16.31 -8.67 -2.13
CA ALA A 34 -15.22 -9.62 -2.35
C ALA A 34 -14.37 -9.86 -1.10
N LEU A 35 -14.26 -8.87 -0.19
CA LEU A 35 -13.47 -8.99 1.03
C LEU A 35 -14.18 -9.87 2.08
N SER A 36 -13.42 -10.78 2.68
CA SER A 36 -13.87 -11.64 3.78
C SER A 36 -13.12 -11.30 5.06
N PRO A 37 -13.78 -11.37 6.24
CA PRO A 37 -13.10 -11.19 7.52
C PRO A 37 -11.88 -12.10 7.62
N ALA A 38 -10.79 -11.56 8.16
CA ALA A 38 -9.57 -12.33 8.37
C ALA A 38 -9.76 -13.41 9.44
N SER A 39 -8.96 -14.48 9.36
CA SER A 39 -8.99 -15.58 10.33
C SER A 39 -8.29 -15.26 11.65
N PHE A 40 -7.82 -14.02 11.83
CA PHE A 40 -7.18 -13.52 13.05
C PHE A 40 -7.70 -12.12 13.38
N SER A 41 -7.59 -11.70 14.63
CA SER A 41 -8.15 -10.44 15.13
C SER A 41 -7.06 -9.60 15.80
N PRO A 42 -6.45 -8.64 15.09
CA PRO A 42 -5.50 -7.71 15.69
C PRO A 42 -6.23 -6.70 16.57
N GLU A 43 -5.59 -6.24 17.65
CA GLU A 43 -6.12 -5.13 18.46
C GLU A 43 -6.16 -3.82 17.66
N LYS A 44 -5.10 -3.59 16.85
CA LYS A 44 -4.89 -2.36 16.08
C LYS A 44 -4.65 -2.69 14.61
N VAL A 45 -5.20 -1.86 13.73
CA VAL A 45 -4.90 -1.87 12.29
C VAL A 45 -4.51 -0.46 11.87
N TYR A 46 -3.34 -0.34 11.27
CA TYR A 46 -2.84 0.92 10.75
C TYR A 46 -3.36 1.14 9.33
N ILE A 47 -3.93 2.31 9.09
CA ILE A 47 -4.54 2.72 7.82
C ILE A 47 -4.00 4.08 7.39
N THR A 48 -4.28 4.48 6.15
CA THR A 48 -4.06 5.85 5.69
C THR A 48 -5.30 6.71 5.88
N ALA A 49 -5.21 8.01 5.61
CA ALA A 49 -6.37 8.91 5.68
C ALA A 49 -7.45 8.60 4.63
N LEU A 50 -7.13 7.81 3.59
CA LEU A 50 -8.02 7.53 2.46
C LEU A 50 -9.06 6.46 2.81
N GLN A 51 -10.33 6.74 2.50
CA GLN A 51 -11.47 5.90 2.88
C GLN A 51 -11.37 4.44 2.41
N ARG A 52 -10.74 4.16 1.26
CA ARG A 52 -10.55 2.80 0.75
C ARG A 52 -9.75 1.89 1.70
N THR A 53 -8.76 2.45 2.42
CA THR A 53 -8.02 1.69 3.43
C THR A 53 -8.84 1.45 4.68
N ARG A 54 -9.60 2.46 5.13
CA ARG A 54 -10.54 2.35 6.25
C ARG A 54 -11.60 1.30 5.97
N GLN A 55 -12.30 1.42 4.83
CA GLN A 55 -13.38 0.50 4.44
C GLN A 55 -12.89 -0.95 4.30
N THR A 56 -11.65 -1.13 3.82
CA THR A 56 -11.02 -2.45 3.78
C THR A 56 -10.74 -2.98 5.19
N ALA A 57 -10.14 -2.17 6.04
CA ALA A 57 -9.82 -2.56 7.42
C ALA A 57 -11.07 -2.91 8.23
N GLU A 58 -12.15 -2.13 8.12
CA GLU A 58 -13.44 -2.38 8.77
C GLU A 58 -14.06 -3.71 8.32
N ARG A 59 -13.85 -4.07 7.04
CA ARG A 59 -14.36 -5.33 6.50
C ARG A 59 -13.55 -6.54 6.93
N LEU A 60 -12.21 -6.42 6.97
CA LEU A 60 -11.31 -7.51 7.34
C LEU A 60 -11.22 -7.72 8.85
N PHE A 61 -11.30 -6.65 9.62
CA PHE A 61 -11.03 -6.61 11.07
C PHE A 61 -12.05 -5.75 11.81
N PRO A 62 -13.32 -6.19 11.87
CA PRO A 62 -14.44 -5.35 12.36
C PRO A 62 -14.33 -4.94 13.84
N GLN A 63 -13.48 -5.61 14.62
CA GLN A 63 -13.27 -5.33 16.03
C GLN A 63 -11.99 -4.53 16.32
N ALA A 64 -11.14 -4.31 15.28
CA ALA A 64 -9.87 -3.65 15.49
C ALA A 64 -10.01 -2.14 15.65
N ARG A 65 -9.18 -1.55 16.47
CA ARG A 65 -9.01 -0.10 16.55
C ARG A 65 -8.19 0.38 15.35
N LEU A 66 -8.74 1.29 14.57
CA LEU A 66 -8.06 1.86 13.40
C LEU A 66 -7.18 3.05 13.81
N VAL A 67 -5.92 3.03 13.35
CA VAL A 67 -4.92 4.08 13.61
C VAL A 67 -4.49 4.67 12.27
N VAL A 68 -4.71 5.97 12.07
CA VAL A 68 -4.34 6.66 10.83
C VAL A 68 -2.85 7.02 10.87
N VAL A 69 -2.14 6.67 9.78
CA VAL A 69 -0.75 7.08 9.52
C VAL A 69 -0.69 7.77 8.16
N GLU A 70 -0.77 9.08 8.16
CA GLU A 70 -0.90 9.90 6.93
C GLU A 70 0.26 9.69 5.96
N ASP A 71 1.50 9.65 6.47
CA ASP A 71 2.72 9.49 5.68
C ASP A 71 2.81 8.13 4.93
N LEU A 72 1.92 7.17 5.21
CA LEU A 72 1.80 5.91 4.47
C LEU A 72 0.82 6.01 3.28
N GLY A 73 0.26 7.18 3.00
CA GLY A 73 -0.62 7.43 1.85
C GLY A 73 0.03 7.14 0.51
N GLU A 74 -0.78 6.82 -0.50
CA GLU A 74 -0.33 6.49 -1.86
C GLU A 74 0.41 7.67 -2.51
N MET A 75 1.08 7.42 -3.62
CA MET A 75 1.78 8.42 -4.41
C MET A 75 0.81 9.53 -4.88
N ASN A 76 1.22 10.78 -4.72
CA ASN A 76 0.52 11.89 -5.33
C ASN A 76 0.89 11.96 -6.82
N PHE A 77 -0.03 11.55 -7.68
CA PHE A 77 0.15 11.61 -9.13
C PHE A 77 -0.13 13.00 -9.73
N GLY A 78 -0.52 13.99 -8.92
CA GLY A 78 -0.77 15.36 -9.34
C GLY A 78 -1.77 15.42 -10.49
N ARG A 79 -1.40 16.06 -11.63
CA ARG A 79 -2.29 16.21 -12.79
C ARG A 79 -2.67 14.90 -13.50
N PHE A 80 -2.03 13.79 -13.18
CA PHE A 80 -2.37 12.48 -13.75
C PHE A 80 -3.50 11.78 -12.97
N GLU A 81 -3.82 12.23 -11.75
CA GLU A 81 -4.89 11.62 -10.97
C GLU A 81 -6.25 11.71 -11.67
N GLY A 82 -7.00 10.61 -11.60
CA GLY A 82 -8.33 10.48 -12.21
C GLY A 82 -8.32 10.35 -13.73
N ARG A 83 -7.15 10.39 -14.38
CA ARG A 83 -7.00 10.23 -15.83
C ARG A 83 -6.42 8.85 -16.15
N SER A 84 -6.88 8.27 -17.25
CA SER A 84 -6.34 7.02 -17.78
C SER A 84 -5.14 7.27 -18.70
N ALA A 85 -4.36 6.22 -18.99
CA ALA A 85 -3.28 6.28 -19.96
C ALA A 85 -3.77 6.77 -21.34
N ALA A 86 -4.93 6.28 -21.79
CA ALA A 86 -5.53 6.70 -23.08
C ALA A 86 -5.89 8.17 -23.10
N GLU A 87 -6.42 8.74 -22.01
CA GLU A 87 -6.75 10.18 -21.90
C GLU A 87 -5.50 11.07 -21.87
N MET A 88 -4.32 10.51 -21.63
CA MET A 88 -3.04 11.21 -21.52
C MET A 88 -2.05 10.87 -22.65
N GLU A 89 -2.46 10.07 -23.61
CA GLU A 89 -1.57 9.57 -24.66
C GLU A 89 -0.82 10.70 -25.41
N GLU A 90 -1.49 11.83 -25.62
CA GLU A 90 -0.92 13.01 -26.28
C GLU A 90 -0.32 14.05 -25.31
N ASP A 91 -0.37 13.82 -23.99
CA ASP A 91 0.20 14.75 -23.00
C ASP A 91 1.74 14.60 -22.96
N PRO A 92 2.52 15.63 -23.34
CA PRO A 92 3.98 15.53 -23.36
C PRO A 92 4.58 15.23 -21.99
N SER A 93 3.96 15.71 -20.90
CA SER A 93 4.44 15.43 -19.53
C SER A 93 4.25 13.98 -19.17
N TYR A 94 3.14 13.36 -19.60
CA TYR A 94 2.86 11.97 -19.38
C TYR A 94 3.81 11.06 -20.18
N ARG A 95 4.06 11.39 -21.46
CA ARG A 95 5.02 10.66 -22.30
C ARG A 95 6.42 10.70 -21.68
N ALA A 96 6.91 11.88 -21.30
CA ALA A 96 8.21 12.02 -20.65
C ALA A 96 8.31 11.23 -19.34
N TRP A 97 7.21 11.17 -18.57
CA TRP A 97 7.14 10.38 -17.34
C TRP A 97 7.22 8.87 -17.62
N LEU A 98 6.53 8.37 -18.66
CA LEU A 98 6.60 6.97 -19.09
C LEU A 98 8.01 6.60 -19.60
N GLU A 99 8.61 7.46 -20.44
CA GLU A 99 10.00 7.28 -20.95
C GLU A 99 11.01 7.19 -19.79
N GLY A 100 10.78 7.96 -18.72
CA GLY A 100 11.52 7.88 -17.46
C GLY A 100 11.15 6.68 -16.58
N MET A 101 10.46 5.64 -17.12
CA MET A 101 10.00 4.46 -16.39
C MET A 101 9.16 4.80 -15.15
N CYS A 102 8.31 5.79 -15.25
CA CYS A 102 7.43 6.30 -14.18
C CYS A 102 8.18 6.78 -12.92
N ARG A 103 9.48 7.07 -13.02
CA ARG A 103 10.31 7.49 -11.87
C ARG A 103 10.38 9.00 -11.71
N GLY A 104 10.06 9.75 -12.77
CA GLY A 104 10.12 11.21 -12.80
C GLY A 104 9.07 11.89 -11.93
N GLN A 105 9.15 13.22 -11.87
CA GLN A 105 8.18 14.08 -11.18
C GLN A 105 6.85 14.08 -11.92
N CYS A 106 5.75 13.69 -11.27
CA CYS A 106 4.41 13.96 -11.78
C CYS A 106 4.13 15.47 -11.66
N PRO A 107 3.57 16.12 -12.70
CA PRO A 107 3.25 17.55 -12.61
C PRO A 107 2.29 17.87 -11.46
N GLY A 108 2.75 18.66 -10.49
CA GLY A 108 2.00 18.96 -9.27
C GLY A 108 1.88 17.80 -8.26
N GLY A 109 2.64 16.73 -8.48
CA GLY A 109 2.64 15.56 -7.60
C GLY A 109 4.03 15.16 -7.10
N GLU A 110 4.26 13.88 -6.85
CA GLU A 110 5.53 13.32 -6.39
C GLU A 110 6.32 12.67 -7.53
N SER A 111 7.63 12.51 -7.34
CA SER A 111 8.43 11.52 -8.08
C SER A 111 8.46 10.21 -7.32
N LEU A 112 8.68 9.09 -8.00
CA LEU A 112 8.79 7.78 -7.35
C LEU A 112 9.87 7.75 -6.25
N PRO A 113 11.09 8.35 -6.42
CA PRO A 113 12.06 8.41 -5.35
C PRO A 113 11.62 9.27 -4.14
N ALA A 114 10.88 10.35 -4.34
CA ALA A 114 10.38 11.19 -3.25
C ALA A 114 9.30 10.44 -2.45
N PHE A 115 8.37 9.83 -3.16
CA PHE A 115 7.35 8.95 -2.60
C PHE A 115 7.94 7.79 -1.78
N SER A 116 8.89 7.02 -2.36
CA SER A 116 9.52 5.90 -1.67
C SER A 116 10.27 6.35 -0.41
N ARG A 117 10.99 7.48 -0.46
CA ARG A 117 11.68 8.01 0.73
C ARG A 117 10.71 8.40 1.86
N ARG A 118 9.57 9.06 1.53
CA ARG A 118 8.53 9.41 2.51
C ARG A 118 7.99 8.15 3.18
N LEU A 119 7.55 7.19 2.37
CA LEU A 119 6.98 5.93 2.84
C LEU A 119 7.94 5.11 3.68
N CYS A 120 9.15 4.85 3.19
CA CYS A 120 10.12 4.01 3.89
C CYS A 120 10.51 4.62 5.23
N ARG A 121 10.60 5.97 5.31
CA ARG A 121 10.84 6.67 6.58
C ARG A 121 9.67 6.51 7.55
N ALA A 122 8.43 6.68 7.07
CA ALA A 122 7.25 6.55 7.91
C ALA A 122 7.05 5.10 8.40
N PHE A 123 7.21 4.14 7.50
CA PHE A 123 7.13 2.71 7.82
C PHE A 123 8.21 2.29 8.83
N ALA A 124 9.46 2.70 8.61
CA ALA A 124 10.56 2.36 9.51
C ALA A 124 10.31 2.92 10.93
N ARG A 125 9.87 4.19 11.05
CA ARG A 125 9.51 4.78 12.36
C ARG A 125 8.40 4.01 13.07
N LEU A 126 7.36 3.62 12.31
CA LEU A 126 6.25 2.85 12.89
C LEU A 126 6.73 1.48 13.36
N LEU A 127 7.57 0.82 12.58
CA LEU A 127 8.11 -0.49 12.91
C LEU A 127 9.11 -0.43 14.08
N ASP A 128 9.95 0.63 14.14
CA ASP A 128 10.84 0.89 15.29
C ASP A 128 10.04 1.01 16.58
N TRP A 129 8.96 1.79 16.54
CA TRP A 129 8.06 1.94 17.69
C TRP A 129 7.40 0.61 18.07
N ALA A 130 6.89 -0.16 17.10
CA ALA A 130 6.22 -1.41 17.36
C ALA A 130 7.17 -2.46 18.00
N VAL A 131 8.40 -2.55 17.50
CA VAL A 131 9.43 -3.44 18.08
C VAL A 131 9.82 -2.99 19.48
N ALA A 132 10.01 -1.68 19.70
CA ALA A 132 10.36 -1.13 21.02
C ALA A 132 9.23 -1.25 22.04
N SER A 133 7.98 -1.40 21.58
CA SER A 133 6.79 -1.59 22.42
C SER A 133 6.39 -3.07 22.61
N ASP A 134 7.25 -4.01 22.19
CA ASP A 134 7.01 -5.44 22.23
C ASP A 134 5.69 -5.89 21.58
N GLU A 135 5.26 -5.17 20.52
CA GLU A 135 4.06 -5.56 19.76
C GLU A 135 4.31 -6.92 19.08
N GLU A 136 3.39 -7.86 19.24
CA GLU A 136 3.51 -9.18 18.61
C GLU A 136 3.30 -9.14 17.10
N GLN A 137 2.44 -8.21 16.64
CA GLN A 137 2.08 -8.05 15.25
C GLN A 137 1.84 -6.61 14.87
N LEU A 138 2.15 -6.27 13.62
CA LEU A 138 1.87 -5.00 12.98
C LEU A 138 1.03 -5.23 11.72
N VAL A 139 -0.24 -4.82 11.74
CA VAL A 139 -1.17 -5.01 10.61
C VAL A 139 -1.45 -3.67 9.96
N LEU A 140 -1.17 -3.57 8.66
CA LEU A 140 -1.36 -2.34 7.88
C LEU A 140 -2.26 -2.61 6.67
N VAL A 141 -3.23 -1.73 6.45
CA VAL A 141 -4.00 -1.67 5.21
C VAL A 141 -3.59 -0.41 4.47
N VAL A 142 -2.92 -0.60 3.33
CA VAL A 142 -2.25 0.44 2.55
C VAL A 142 -2.57 0.33 1.05
N HIS A 143 -1.70 0.83 0.20
CA HIS A 143 -1.89 0.93 -1.24
C HIS A 143 -0.87 0.09 -2.01
N GLY A 144 -1.09 -0.06 -3.33
CA GLY A 144 -0.19 -0.84 -4.18
C GLY A 144 1.22 -0.25 -4.26
N GLY A 145 1.34 1.06 -4.45
CA GLY A 145 2.63 1.74 -4.45
C GLY A 145 3.33 1.66 -3.10
N THR A 146 2.56 1.79 -2.02
CA THR A 146 3.08 1.64 -0.65
C THR A 146 3.66 0.26 -0.41
N GLN A 147 2.94 -0.82 -0.81
CA GLN A 147 3.48 -2.18 -0.72
C GLN A 147 4.78 -2.31 -1.51
N MET A 148 4.79 -1.88 -2.77
CA MET A 148 5.97 -2.00 -3.64
C MET A 148 7.18 -1.28 -3.07
N ALA A 149 7.00 -0.07 -2.52
CA ALA A 149 8.10 0.71 -1.94
C ALA A 149 8.68 0.06 -0.66
N VAL A 150 7.82 -0.40 0.25
CA VAL A 150 8.25 -1.07 1.48
C VAL A 150 8.96 -2.40 1.15
N MET A 151 8.41 -3.18 0.22
CA MET A 151 8.99 -4.46 -0.16
C MET A 151 10.33 -4.31 -0.89
N GLU A 152 10.47 -3.33 -1.80
CA GLU A 152 11.76 -3.05 -2.46
C GLU A 152 12.83 -2.65 -1.45
N ALA A 153 12.46 -1.84 -0.46
CA ALA A 153 13.42 -1.30 0.50
C ALA A 153 13.87 -2.30 1.57
N PHE A 154 12.98 -3.16 2.03
CA PHE A 154 13.20 -3.93 3.24
C PHE A 154 13.06 -5.45 3.11
N ALA A 155 12.43 -5.97 2.04
CA ALA A 155 12.15 -7.40 1.96
C ALA A 155 13.36 -8.25 1.59
N ILE A 156 13.45 -9.43 2.22
CA ILE A 156 14.35 -10.51 1.86
C ILE A 156 13.51 -11.71 1.38
N PRO A 157 13.75 -12.22 0.17
CA PRO A 157 14.78 -11.80 -0.82
C PRO A 157 14.43 -10.46 -1.49
N SER A 158 15.46 -9.66 -1.82
CA SER A 158 15.29 -8.38 -2.51
C SER A 158 14.82 -8.57 -3.96
N ARG A 159 13.93 -7.70 -4.43
CA ARG A 159 13.43 -7.65 -5.82
C ARG A 159 13.15 -6.21 -6.22
N PRO A 160 13.16 -5.90 -7.55
CA PRO A 160 12.81 -4.57 -8.04
C PRO A 160 11.36 -4.16 -7.69
N TYR A 161 11.13 -2.86 -7.56
CA TYR A 161 9.87 -2.23 -7.15
C TYR A 161 8.62 -2.86 -7.80
N PHE A 162 8.54 -2.87 -9.13
CA PHE A 162 7.35 -3.35 -9.84
C PHE A 162 7.11 -4.86 -9.72
N SER A 163 8.11 -5.63 -9.26
CA SER A 163 7.95 -7.08 -9.00
C SER A 163 7.12 -7.40 -7.75
N TRP A 164 6.83 -6.39 -6.94
CA TRP A 164 6.09 -6.51 -5.69
C TRP A 164 4.60 -6.15 -5.79
N GLY A 165 4.10 -5.90 -7.00
CA GLY A 165 2.67 -5.62 -7.19
C GLY A 165 1.79 -6.81 -6.81
N LEU A 166 0.74 -6.58 -6.01
CA LEU A 166 -0.31 -7.55 -5.69
C LEU A 166 -1.67 -7.03 -6.16
N PRO A 167 -2.62 -7.92 -6.46
CA PRO A 167 -4.04 -7.56 -6.63
C PRO A 167 -4.62 -6.87 -5.38
N CYS A 168 -5.73 -6.15 -5.57
CA CYS A 168 -6.49 -5.57 -4.46
C CYS A 168 -6.97 -6.66 -3.49
N GLY A 169 -6.98 -6.39 -2.19
CA GLY A 169 -7.37 -7.34 -1.17
C GLY A 169 -6.33 -8.43 -0.87
N GLN A 170 -5.11 -8.30 -1.40
CA GLN A 170 -4.01 -9.22 -1.08
C GLN A 170 -2.92 -8.53 -0.27
N GLY A 171 -2.17 -9.31 0.50
CA GLY A 171 -1.10 -8.81 1.36
C GLY A 171 0.11 -9.71 1.44
N TYR A 172 1.22 -9.12 1.87
CA TYR A 172 2.43 -9.82 2.26
C TYR A 172 2.43 -10.11 3.76
N VAL A 173 2.88 -11.31 4.09
CA VAL A 173 3.16 -11.74 5.47
C VAL A 173 4.66 -11.75 5.64
N LEU A 174 5.14 -10.98 6.61
CA LEU A 174 6.55 -10.71 6.82
C LEU A 174 6.92 -10.97 8.29
N GLU A 175 8.18 -11.19 8.52
CA GLU A 175 8.76 -11.28 9.86
C GLU A 175 9.84 -10.23 10.04
N ALA A 176 9.78 -9.53 11.17
CA ALA A 176 10.69 -8.45 11.55
C ALA A 176 11.73 -8.90 12.60
N GLU A 177 12.21 -10.14 12.51
CA GLU A 177 13.29 -10.61 13.37
C GLU A 177 14.59 -9.87 13.04
N GLY A 178 15.27 -9.32 14.06
CA GLY A 178 16.49 -8.53 13.85
C GLY A 178 16.29 -7.19 13.14
N TRP A 179 15.09 -6.66 13.10
CA TRP A 179 14.79 -5.39 12.42
C TRP A 179 15.68 -4.22 12.85
N LEU A 180 15.91 -4.04 14.15
CA LEU A 180 16.71 -2.91 14.65
C LEU A 180 18.17 -2.98 14.22
N GLU A 181 18.70 -4.19 13.97
CA GLU A 181 20.08 -4.42 13.55
C GLU A 181 20.26 -4.37 12.04
N HIS A 182 19.33 -5.00 11.30
CA HIS A 182 19.51 -5.28 9.87
C HIS A 182 18.60 -4.48 8.97
N ARG A 183 17.53 -3.87 9.52
CA ARG A 183 16.52 -3.15 8.72
C ARG A 183 15.93 -4.00 7.59
N GLN A 184 15.68 -5.28 7.86
CA GLN A 184 15.20 -6.26 6.90
C GLN A 184 13.95 -6.96 7.40
N LEU A 185 13.08 -7.32 6.45
CA LEU A 185 11.86 -8.08 6.66
C LEU A 185 11.92 -9.39 5.89
N ARG A 186 11.86 -10.51 6.58
CA ARG A 186 11.84 -11.81 5.94
C ARG A 186 10.45 -12.09 5.38
N LEU A 187 10.33 -12.33 4.08
CA LEU A 187 9.08 -12.73 3.45
C LEU A 187 8.69 -14.14 3.87
N LEU A 188 7.54 -14.28 4.52
CA LEU A 188 6.96 -15.56 4.90
C LEU A 188 5.98 -16.09 3.85
N GLY A 189 5.25 -15.19 3.17
CA GLY A 189 4.27 -15.57 2.16
C GLY A 189 3.35 -14.45 1.73
N LYS A 190 2.28 -14.82 1.07
CA LYS A 190 1.18 -13.93 0.66
C LYS A 190 -0.12 -14.43 1.28
N ARG A 191 -1.06 -13.52 1.48
CA ARG A 191 -2.41 -13.84 1.92
C ARG A 191 -3.43 -13.16 1.02
N ASP A 192 -4.48 -13.89 0.67
CA ASP A 192 -5.62 -13.39 -0.07
C ASP A 192 -6.82 -13.21 0.89
N TYR A 193 -7.42 -12.03 0.87
CA TYR A 193 -8.57 -11.68 1.69
C TYR A 193 -9.85 -11.56 0.87
N THR A 194 -9.82 -11.99 -0.40
CA THR A 194 -11.00 -11.98 -1.28
C THR A 194 -11.70 -13.34 -1.29
N LYS A 195 -13.01 -13.35 -1.54
CA LYS A 195 -13.77 -14.57 -1.71
C LYS A 195 -13.40 -15.24 -3.02
N GLY A 196 -13.01 -16.50 -2.98
CA GLY A 196 -12.68 -17.32 -4.14
C GLY A 196 -11.21 -17.29 -4.54
N GLY A 197 -10.32 -16.83 -3.64
CA GLY A 197 -8.88 -17.02 -3.73
C GLY A 197 -8.44 -18.32 -3.04
#